data_662ca7c739ce4799cabd5717bb1fc205
#
_entry.id   662ca7c739ce4799cabd5717bb1fc205
#
_cell.length_a   1.000
_cell.length_b   1.000
_cell.length_c   1.000
_cell.angle_alpha   90.00
_cell.angle_beta   90.00
_cell.angle_gamma   90.00
#
_symmetry.space_group_name_H-M   'P 1'
#
loop_
_entity.id
_entity.type
_entity.pdbx_description
1 polymer ?
#
loop_
_entity_poly.entity_id
_entity_poly.type
_entity_poly.pdbx_seq_one_letter_code
_entity_poly.pdbx_strand_id
1 'polypeptide(L)'
;MSAAYIIDAIRTPFGRYGGGLAGVRPDDLAAHVVKALLDRNPAVDHERIDEVIFGDANQAGEDNRNVARMAALLAGLGEAVPGTTVNRLCGSGMDAVGIAARAIKAGEAELMIAGGVESMTRAPFVQSKATSAFSREAQIFDTTIGWRFVNPKMKAGFGVDSMPETAENVAQEFQISRADQDHALVAGLDRAAGLYGGVEARAAQAVDRAPGDARRQAGE
;
A
#
# COMPACT_ATOMS: atom_id res chain seq x y z
N MET A 1 11.49 -3.53 -29.72
CA MET A 1 11.00 -3.12 -28.39
C MET A 1 11.63 -4.07 -27.38
N SER A 2 12.34 -3.56 -26.39
CA SER A 2 12.89 -4.35 -25.29
C SER A 2 11.75 -4.93 -24.46
N ALA A 3 11.92 -6.13 -23.93
CA ALA A 3 10.98 -6.72 -22.98
C ALA A 3 11.35 -6.25 -21.58
N ALA A 4 10.33 -6.01 -20.73
CA ALA A 4 10.53 -5.82 -19.30
C ALA A 4 10.22 -7.14 -18.58
N TYR A 5 11.11 -7.55 -17.68
CA TYR A 5 11.00 -8.80 -16.95
C TYR A 5 10.88 -8.53 -15.45
N ILE A 6 10.08 -9.32 -14.76
CA ILE A 6 10.07 -9.37 -13.30
C ILE A 6 11.13 -10.40 -12.89
N ILE A 7 12.16 -9.93 -12.19
CA ILE A 7 13.29 -10.78 -11.76
C ILE A 7 12.97 -11.47 -10.42
N ASP A 8 12.43 -10.70 -9.47
CA ASP A 8 12.05 -11.20 -8.15
C ASP A 8 10.89 -10.38 -7.60
N ALA A 9 10.17 -10.92 -6.61
CA ALA A 9 9.09 -10.24 -5.91
C ALA A 9 8.99 -10.73 -4.47
N ILE A 10 8.64 -9.82 -3.56
CA ILE A 10 8.43 -10.10 -2.15
C ILE A 10 7.32 -9.22 -1.59
N ARG A 11 6.62 -9.68 -0.59
CA ARG A 11 5.63 -8.91 0.16
C ARG A 11 5.63 -9.27 1.64
N THR A 12 5.09 -8.37 2.45
CA THR A 12 4.70 -8.70 3.82
C THR A 12 3.36 -9.45 3.83
N PRO A 13 2.99 -10.10 4.94
CA PRO A 13 1.60 -10.52 5.14
C PRO A 13 0.65 -9.32 5.02
N PHE A 14 -0.59 -9.57 4.59
CA PHE A 14 -1.65 -8.59 4.72
C PHE A 14 -2.11 -8.52 6.18
N GLY A 15 -1.81 -7.42 6.85
CA GLY A 15 -2.30 -7.16 8.19
C GLY A 15 -3.78 -6.76 8.18
N ARG A 16 -4.57 -7.31 9.11
CA ARG A 16 -5.91 -6.75 9.36
C ARG A 16 -5.79 -5.40 10.06
N TYR A 17 -6.81 -4.57 9.94
CA TYR A 17 -6.92 -3.32 10.70
C TYR A 17 -6.77 -3.57 12.21
N GLY A 18 -5.90 -2.80 12.86
CA GLY A 18 -5.59 -2.96 14.28
C GLY A 18 -4.87 -4.27 14.65
N GLY A 19 -4.38 -5.02 13.67
CA GLY A 19 -3.73 -6.33 13.86
C GLY A 19 -2.23 -6.25 14.10
N GLY A 20 -1.51 -7.34 13.83
CA GLY A 20 -0.09 -7.50 14.16
C GLY A 20 0.86 -6.46 13.54
N LEU A 21 0.48 -5.83 12.43
CA LEU A 21 1.26 -4.78 11.79
C LEU A 21 0.88 -3.35 12.24
N ALA A 22 -0.08 -3.21 13.17
CA ALA A 22 -0.56 -1.89 13.62
C ALA A 22 0.54 -1.02 14.25
N GLY A 23 1.55 -1.63 14.87
CA GLY A 23 2.69 -0.93 15.47
C GLY A 23 3.79 -0.53 14.49
N VAL A 24 3.72 -0.98 13.23
CA VAL A 24 4.77 -0.74 12.22
C VAL A 24 4.41 0.47 11.37
N ARG A 25 5.35 1.39 11.24
CA ARG A 25 5.20 2.57 10.36
C ARG A 25 5.16 2.13 8.89
N PRO A 26 4.37 2.79 8.03
CA PRO A 26 4.31 2.42 6.61
C PRO A 26 5.63 2.62 5.86
N ASP A 27 6.40 3.66 6.19
CA ASP A 27 7.72 3.90 5.61
C ASP A 27 8.73 2.80 6.00
N ASP A 28 8.73 2.36 7.27
CA ASP A 28 9.55 1.23 7.73
C ASP A 28 9.10 -0.10 7.10
N LEU A 29 7.78 -0.31 6.96
CA LEU A 29 7.23 -1.50 6.32
C LEU A 29 7.64 -1.59 4.85
N ALA A 30 7.59 -0.46 4.15
CA ALA A 30 8.05 -0.33 2.77
C ALA A 30 9.57 -0.59 2.64
N ALA A 31 10.36 0.00 3.53
CA ALA A 31 11.80 -0.20 3.57
C ALA A 31 12.17 -1.66 3.84
N HIS A 32 11.42 -2.35 4.71
CA HIS A 32 11.66 -3.75 5.02
C HIS A 32 11.57 -4.65 3.79
N VAL A 33 10.56 -4.47 2.93
CA VAL A 33 10.45 -5.29 1.71
C VAL A 33 11.50 -4.92 0.67
N VAL A 34 11.85 -3.64 0.53
CA VAL A 34 12.96 -3.23 -0.36
C VAL A 34 14.26 -3.88 0.11
N LYS A 35 14.59 -3.74 1.40
CA LYS A 35 15.79 -4.35 1.96
C LYS A 35 15.82 -5.86 1.77
N ALA A 36 14.73 -6.55 2.05
CA ALA A 36 14.64 -8.00 1.89
C ALA A 36 14.80 -8.43 0.42
N LEU A 37 14.35 -7.62 -0.53
CA LEU A 37 14.56 -7.86 -1.95
C LEU A 37 16.04 -7.74 -2.34
N LEU A 38 16.73 -6.71 -1.81
CA LEU A 38 18.16 -6.50 -2.02
C LEU A 38 18.98 -7.65 -1.40
N ASP A 39 18.69 -8.02 -0.16
CA ASP A 39 19.37 -9.11 0.56
C ASP A 39 19.24 -10.47 -0.16
N ARG A 40 18.12 -10.70 -0.85
CA ARG A 40 17.88 -11.91 -1.67
C ARG A 40 18.63 -11.91 -2.99
N ASN A 41 19.01 -10.74 -3.48
CA ASN A 41 19.67 -10.56 -4.78
C ASN A 41 21.05 -9.89 -4.63
N PRO A 42 22.00 -10.50 -3.89
CA PRO A 42 23.27 -9.86 -3.56
C PRO A 42 24.20 -9.67 -4.79
N ALA A 43 23.89 -10.31 -5.91
CA ALA A 43 24.61 -10.11 -7.17
C ALA A 43 24.17 -8.86 -7.95
N VAL A 44 23.07 -8.24 -7.55
CA VAL A 44 22.58 -7.00 -8.14
C VAL A 44 23.35 -5.83 -7.56
N ASP A 45 23.96 -5.05 -8.42
CA ASP A 45 24.59 -3.79 -8.04
C ASP A 45 23.49 -2.76 -7.71
N HIS A 46 23.38 -2.39 -6.44
CA HIS A 46 22.35 -1.48 -5.95
C HIS A 46 22.48 -0.07 -6.54
N GLU A 47 23.69 0.35 -6.94
CA GLU A 47 23.92 1.65 -7.58
C GLU A 47 23.36 1.71 -9.01
N ARG A 48 23.03 0.55 -9.59
CA ARG A 48 22.41 0.44 -10.91
C ARG A 48 20.88 0.47 -10.88
N ILE A 49 20.29 0.63 -9.70
CA ILE A 49 18.84 0.80 -9.59
C ILE A 49 18.49 2.23 -10.01
N ASP A 50 17.80 2.37 -11.13
CA ASP A 50 17.46 3.66 -11.71
C ASP A 50 16.43 4.42 -10.88
N GLU A 51 15.42 3.72 -10.33
CA GLU A 51 14.37 4.33 -9.53
C GLU A 51 13.59 3.31 -8.69
N VAL A 52 13.05 3.77 -7.57
CA VAL A 52 12.04 3.08 -6.77
C VAL A 52 10.68 3.74 -6.97
N ILE A 53 9.68 3.03 -7.51
CA ILE A 53 8.32 3.55 -7.69
C ILE A 53 7.35 2.79 -6.78
N PHE A 54 6.70 3.49 -5.86
CA PHE A 54 5.71 2.90 -4.97
C PHE A 54 4.34 3.55 -5.14
N GLY A 55 3.33 2.70 -5.14
CA GLY A 55 1.94 3.11 -4.98
C GLY A 55 1.61 3.32 -3.52
N ASP A 56 0.91 4.43 -3.23
CA ASP A 56 0.36 4.75 -1.93
C ASP A 56 -0.82 5.70 -2.12
N ALA A 57 -1.99 5.35 -1.59
CA ALA A 57 -3.20 6.11 -1.84
C ALA A 57 -3.42 7.21 -0.79
N ASN A 58 -3.12 6.96 0.47
CA ASN A 58 -3.45 7.90 1.52
C ASN A 58 -2.47 9.08 1.60
N GLN A 59 -1.20 8.85 1.81
CA GLN A 59 -0.13 9.84 1.87
C GLN A 59 -0.38 10.98 2.88
N ALA A 60 -1.21 10.74 3.88
CA ALA A 60 -1.62 11.77 4.84
C ALA A 60 -0.85 11.72 6.16
N GLY A 61 -0.21 10.60 6.47
CA GLY A 61 0.48 10.35 7.73
C GLY A 61 1.98 10.14 7.59
N GLU A 62 2.46 9.05 8.14
CA GLU A 62 3.88 8.66 8.12
C GLU A 62 4.38 8.27 6.73
N ASP A 63 3.46 8.05 5.82
CA ASP A 63 3.61 7.79 4.39
C ASP A 63 3.60 9.08 3.53
N ASN A 64 3.60 10.25 4.16
CA ASN A 64 3.52 11.53 3.47
C ASN A 64 4.80 11.87 2.68
N ARG A 65 4.72 12.90 1.85
CA ARG A 65 5.75 13.37 0.94
C ARG A 65 6.05 12.37 -0.17
N ASN A 66 7.01 11.47 0.04
CA ASN A 66 7.43 10.50 -0.97
C ASN A 66 7.89 9.22 -0.25
N VAL A 67 6.95 8.32 0.03
CA VAL A 67 7.23 7.09 0.76
C VAL A 67 8.20 6.17 0.01
N ALA A 68 8.17 6.18 -1.32
CA ALA A 68 9.14 5.42 -2.14
C ALA A 68 10.58 5.88 -1.88
N ARG A 69 10.80 7.19 -1.85
CA ARG A 69 12.13 7.75 -1.55
C ARG A 69 12.57 7.44 -0.12
N MET A 70 11.66 7.56 0.86
CA MET A 70 11.97 7.22 2.24
C MET A 70 12.29 5.73 2.38
N ALA A 71 11.52 4.87 1.76
CA ALA A 71 11.77 3.43 1.76
C ALA A 71 13.11 3.07 1.13
N ALA A 72 13.48 3.69 0.01
CA ALA A 72 14.78 3.50 -0.64
C ALA A 72 15.95 3.83 0.29
N LEU A 73 15.91 4.99 0.93
CA LEU A 73 16.94 5.44 1.87
C LEU A 73 17.03 4.56 3.11
N LEU A 74 15.89 4.24 3.73
CA LEU A 74 15.81 3.38 4.92
C LEU A 74 16.24 1.94 4.64
N ALA A 75 16.05 1.46 3.40
CA ALA A 75 16.51 0.15 2.96
C ALA A 75 18.02 0.09 2.69
N GLY A 76 18.71 1.23 2.68
CA GLY A 76 20.14 1.32 2.43
C GLY A 76 20.53 1.53 0.98
N LEU A 77 19.58 1.86 0.10
CA LEU A 77 19.89 2.36 -1.24
C LEU A 77 20.55 3.75 -1.12
N GLY A 78 21.53 4.02 -1.96
CA GLY A 78 22.26 5.27 -1.96
C GLY A 78 21.40 6.50 -2.26
N GLU A 79 21.91 7.68 -1.93
CA GLU A 79 21.22 8.95 -2.18
C GLU A 79 21.01 9.23 -3.68
N ALA A 80 21.74 8.56 -4.55
CA ALA A 80 21.64 8.69 -6.00
C ALA A 80 20.35 8.03 -6.56
N VAL A 81 19.80 7.02 -5.88
CA VAL A 81 18.59 6.30 -6.35
C VAL A 81 17.35 7.14 -6.06
N PRO A 82 16.66 7.69 -7.05
CA PRO A 82 15.44 8.46 -6.84
C PRO A 82 14.27 7.58 -6.43
N GLY A 83 13.20 8.20 -5.94
CA GLY A 83 11.96 7.51 -5.65
C GLY A 83 10.77 8.34 -6.08
N THR A 84 9.73 7.67 -6.56
CA THR A 84 8.45 8.29 -6.94
C THR A 84 7.29 7.58 -6.29
N THR A 85 6.40 8.33 -5.67
CA THR A 85 5.14 7.80 -5.13
C THR A 85 3.99 8.16 -6.06
N VAL A 86 3.21 7.15 -6.44
CA VAL A 86 2.07 7.30 -7.35
C VAL A 86 0.76 6.96 -6.65
N ASN A 87 -0.30 7.65 -7.02
CA ASN A 87 -1.64 7.41 -6.51
C ASN A 87 -2.62 7.15 -7.65
N ARG A 88 -3.14 5.93 -7.68
CA ARG A 88 -4.27 5.49 -8.48
C ARG A 88 -5.24 4.69 -7.58
N LEU A 89 -5.46 5.19 -6.37
CA LEU A 89 -6.26 4.54 -5.33
C LEU A 89 -5.84 3.07 -5.14
N CYS A 90 -6.77 2.13 -5.09
CA CYS A 90 -6.48 0.70 -4.90
C CYS A 90 -5.57 0.08 -5.97
N GLY A 91 -5.44 0.71 -7.14
CA GLY A 91 -4.57 0.29 -8.24
C GLY A 91 -3.13 0.85 -8.20
N SER A 92 -2.78 1.63 -7.17
CA SER A 92 -1.51 2.37 -7.12
C SER A 92 -0.27 1.48 -7.25
N GLY A 93 -0.21 0.37 -6.53
CA GLY A 93 0.92 -0.56 -6.60
C GLY A 93 1.04 -1.23 -7.97
N MET A 94 -0.07 -1.60 -8.58
CA MET A 94 -0.07 -2.18 -9.94
C MET A 94 0.34 -1.13 -10.98
N ASP A 95 -0.09 0.12 -10.82
CA ASP A 95 0.31 1.20 -11.71
C ASP A 95 1.82 1.52 -11.61
N ALA A 96 2.38 1.46 -10.40
CA ALA A 96 3.83 1.56 -10.19
C ALA A 96 4.61 0.53 -11.02
N VAL A 97 4.18 -0.74 -10.99
CA VAL A 97 4.77 -1.81 -11.82
C VAL A 97 4.60 -1.51 -13.32
N GLY A 98 3.42 -1.02 -13.71
CA GLY A 98 3.15 -0.63 -15.09
C GLY A 98 4.02 0.53 -15.57
N ILE A 99 4.30 1.52 -14.73
CA ILE A 99 5.19 2.66 -15.03
C ILE A 99 6.62 2.15 -15.19
N ALA A 100 7.14 1.37 -14.27
CA ALA A 100 8.47 0.77 -14.37
C ALA A 100 8.64 -0.07 -15.65
N ALA A 101 7.66 -0.90 -15.98
CA ALA A 101 7.69 -1.70 -17.20
C ALA A 101 7.69 -0.82 -18.47
N ARG A 102 6.99 0.31 -18.48
CA ARG A 102 7.00 1.26 -19.60
C ARG A 102 8.34 1.96 -19.75
N ALA A 103 8.95 2.41 -18.64
CA ALA A 103 10.26 3.03 -18.62
C ALA A 103 11.34 2.09 -19.19
N ILE A 104 11.36 0.83 -18.74
CA ILE A 104 12.29 -0.18 -19.25
C ILE A 104 12.07 -0.44 -20.75
N LYS A 105 10.81 -0.58 -21.20
CA LYS A 105 10.50 -0.78 -22.63
C LYS A 105 10.85 0.41 -23.50
N ALA A 106 10.78 1.62 -22.96
CA ALA A 106 11.17 2.85 -23.64
C ALA A 106 12.70 3.03 -23.70
N GLY A 107 13.47 2.29 -22.91
CA GLY A 107 14.92 2.44 -22.78
C GLY A 107 15.33 3.60 -21.88
N GLU A 108 14.43 4.08 -21.04
CA GLU A 108 14.67 5.15 -20.05
C GLU A 108 15.26 4.60 -18.74
N ALA A 109 15.11 3.29 -18.51
CA ALA A 109 15.64 2.60 -17.34
C ALA A 109 16.03 1.16 -17.72
N GLU A 110 16.97 0.59 -16.94
CA GLU A 110 17.41 -0.80 -17.07
C GLU A 110 16.93 -1.67 -15.89
N LEU A 111 16.95 -1.12 -14.68
CA LEU A 111 16.63 -1.82 -13.46
C LEU A 111 15.82 -0.93 -12.50
N MET A 112 14.64 -1.39 -12.10
CA MET A 112 13.74 -0.62 -11.25
C MET A 112 13.15 -1.49 -10.14
N ILE A 113 12.85 -0.87 -9.01
CA ILE A 113 12.03 -1.46 -7.94
C ILE A 113 10.64 -0.82 -8.03
N ALA A 114 9.60 -1.65 -8.11
CA ALA A 114 8.23 -1.17 -8.17
C ALA A 114 7.33 -1.97 -7.23
N GLY A 115 6.43 -1.28 -6.54
CA GLY A 115 5.53 -1.91 -5.58
C GLY A 115 4.58 -0.92 -4.96
N GLY A 116 4.34 -1.05 -3.66
CA GLY A 116 3.50 -0.12 -2.91
C GLY A 116 3.38 -0.49 -1.44
N VAL A 117 2.85 0.43 -0.68
CA VAL A 117 2.53 0.27 0.74
C VAL A 117 1.25 1.02 1.06
N GLU A 118 0.48 0.51 2.00
CA GLU A 118 -0.69 1.20 2.54
C GLU A 118 -0.89 0.78 3.99
N SER A 119 -1.07 1.72 4.90
CA SER A 119 -1.39 1.43 6.28
C SER A 119 -2.67 2.15 6.72
N MET A 120 -3.80 1.47 6.56
CA MET A 120 -5.10 2.01 7.00
C MET A 120 -5.17 2.17 8.51
N THR A 121 -4.48 1.32 9.29
CA THR A 121 -4.46 1.41 10.76
C THR A 121 -3.79 2.68 11.26
N ARG A 122 -2.75 3.15 10.55
CA ARG A 122 -1.98 4.33 10.96
C ARG A 122 -2.36 5.58 10.17
N ALA A 123 -3.43 5.51 9.40
CA ALA A 123 -3.99 6.67 8.71
C ALA A 123 -4.42 7.72 9.74
N PRO A 124 -3.95 8.97 9.65
CA PRO A 124 -4.17 9.99 10.67
C PRO A 124 -5.53 10.64 10.56
N PHE A 125 -5.92 11.33 11.63
CA PHE A 125 -6.94 12.36 11.55
C PHE A 125 -6.36 13.61 10.89
N VAL A 126 -7.15 14.26 10.04
CA VAL A 126 -6.79 15.53 9.39
C VAL A 126 -7.86 16.58 9.64
N GLN A 127 -7.41 17.80 9.79
CA GLN A 127 -8.27 18.96 10.05
C GLN A 127 -8.01 20.04 9.01
N SER A 128 -9.10 20.65 8.48
CA SER A 128 -8.96 21.80 7.62
C SER A 128 -8.51 23.04 8.42
N LYS A 129 -7.86 23.97 7.74
CA LYS A 129 -7.66 25.30 8.32
C LYS A 129 -9.00 26.03 8.38
N ALA A 130 -9.12 26.91 9.36
CA ALA A 130 -10.25 27.81 9.46
C ALA A 130 -10.36 28.69 8.19
N THR A 131 -11.58 28.89 7.72
CA THR A 131 -11.86 29.72 6.53
C THR A 131 -12.04 31.20 6.85
N SER A 132 -12.17 31.52 8.13
CA SER A 132 -12.31 32.89 8.64
C SER A 132 -11.49 33.08 9.92
N ALA A 133 -11.13 34.33 10.21
CA ALA A 133 -10.51 34.70 11.48
C ALA A 133 -11.48 34.40 12.64
N PHE A 134 -10.92 33.91 13.76
CA PHE A 134 -11.71 33.61 14.98
C PHE A 134 -12.84 32.58 14.76
N SER A 135 -12.72 31.71 13.76
CA SER A 135 -13.68 30.61 13.55
C SER A 135 -13.87 29.79 14.83
N ARG A 136 -15.13 29.48 15.12
CA ARG A 136 -15.52 28.61 16.24
C ARG A 136 -15.85 27.18 15.77
N GLU A 137 -15.67 26.91 14.49
CA GLU A 137 -15.95 25.61 13.86
C GLU A 137 -14.65 24.95 13.43
N ALA A 138 -14.55 23.66 13.65
CA ALA A 138 -13.48 22.78 13.16
C ALA A 138 -14.09 21.45 12.72
N GLN A 139 -13.59 20.92 11.61
CA GLN A 139 -13.94 19.59 11.13
C GLN A 139 -12.69 18.72 11.15
N ILE A 140 -12.81 17.54 11.74
CA ILE A 140 -11.76 16.52 11.78
C ILE A 140 -12.24 15.32 10.98
N PHE A 141 -11.41 14.82 10.09
CA PHE A 141 -11.69 13.67 9.24
C PHE A 141 -10.73 12.53 9.57
N ASP A 142 -11.26 11.33 9.75
CA ASP A 142 -10.48 10.10 9.72
C ASP A 142 -10.10 9.80 8.26
N THR A 143 -8.81 9.59 7.99
CA THR A 143 -8.32 9.29 6.64
C THR A 143 -8.19 7.81 6.34
N THR A 144 -8.63 6.94 7.27
CA THR A 144 -8.58 5.49 7.11
C THR A 144 -9.33 5.01 5.87
N ILE A 145 -10.55 5.54 5.67
CA ILE A 145 -11.43 5.16 4.56
C ILE A 145 -12.39 6.30 4.26
N GLY A 146 -12.86 6.38 3.03
CA GLY A 146 -13.86 7.34 2.60
C GLY A 146 -13.31 8.70 2.21
N TRP A 147 -14.22 9.63 2.02
CA TRP A 147 -13.92 10.96 1.53
C TRP A 147 -13.60 11.94 2.66
N ARG A 148 -12.67 12.84 2.39
CA ARG A 148 -12.35 13.99 3.23
C ARG A 148 -12.29 15.25 2.37
N PHE A 149 -12.63 16.40 2.93
CA PHE A 149 -12.62 17.69 2.22
C PHE A 149 -13.42 17.65 0.90
N VAL A 150 -14.62 17.08 0.96
CA VAL A 150 -15.46 16.83 -0.21
C VAL A 150 -15.70 18.13 -1.00
N ASN A 151 -15.34 18.10 -2.29
CA ASN A 151 -15.68 19.16 -3.21
C ASN A 151 -17.20 19.12 -3.52
N PRO A 152 -17.95 20.20 -3.26
CA PRO A 152 -19.41 20.21 -3.51
C PRO A 152 -19.79 19.90 -4.97
N LYS A 153 -18.97 20.32 -5.94
CA LYS A 153 -19.22 20.02 -7.36
C LYS A 153 -19.03 18.54 -7.68
N MET A 154 -18.03 17.89 -7.07
CA MET A 154 -17.86 16.44 -7.19
C MET A 154 -19.06 15.70 -6.60
N LYS A 155 -19.49 16.10 -5.39
CA LYS A 155 -20.66 15.50 -4.74
C LYS A 155 -21.92 15.63 -5.58
N ALA A 156 -22.16 16.80 -6.18
CA ALA A 156 -23.35 17.03 -6.99
C ALA A 156 -23.32 16.33 -8.35
N GLY A 157 -22.14 16.22 -8.99
CA GLY A 157 -22.02 15.69 -10.35
C GLY A 157 -21.73 14.18 -10.43
N PHE A 158 -21.04 13.63 -9.44
CA PHE A 158 -20.52 12.25 -9.51
C PHE A 158 -20.81 11.40 -8.27
N GLY A 159 -21.30 12.03 -7.19
CA GLY A 159 -21.45 11.39 -5.89
C GLY A 159 -20.11 11.24 -5.15
N VAL A 160 -20.21 10.79 -3.91
CA VAL A 160 -19.07 10.57 -3.01
C VAL A 160 -19.31 9.35 -2.12
N ASP A 161 -19.97 8.35 -2.66
CA ASP A 161 -20.27 7.12 -1.94
C ASP A 161 -18.99 6.45 -1.47
N SER A 162 -19.02 5.90 -0.27
CA SER A 162 -17.96 5.01 0.21
C SER A 162 -17.98 3.69 -0.59
N MET A 163 -16.90 2.93 -0.53
CA MET A 163 -16.85 1.63 -1.21
C MET A 163 -17.95 0.65 -0.75
N PRO A 164 -18.31 0.56 0.54
CA PRO A 164 -19.46 -0.22 0.96
C PRO A 164 -20.80 0.26 0.35
N GLU A 165 -21.03 1.58 0.34
CA GLU A 165 -22.24 2.15 -0.29
C GLU A 165 -22.27 1.87 -1.80
N THR A 166 -21.14 2.01 -2.49
CA THR A 166 -21.02 1.65 -3.91
C THR A 166 -21.34 0.17 -4.14
N ALA A 167 -20.85 -0.72 -3.26
CA ALA A 167 -21.13 -2.15 -3.36
C ALA A 167 -22.62 -2.45 -3.19
N GLU A 168 -23.28 -1.80 -2.22
CA GLU A 168 -24.73 -1.94 -2.04
C GLU A 168 -25.53 -1.40 -3.23
N ASN A 169 -25.14 -0.24 -3.78
CA ASN A 169 -25.76 0.33 -4.97
C ASN A 169 -25.66 -0.64 -6.17
N VAL A 170 -24.48 -1.22 -6.40
CA VAL A 170 -24.28 -2.23 -7.45
C VAL A 170 -25.11 -3.47 -7.19
N ALA A 171 -25.15 -3.97 -5.95
CA ALA A 171 -25.96 -5.14 -5.61
C ALA A 171 -27.46 -4.90 -5.86
N GLN A 172 -27.96 -3.71 -5.56
CA GLN A 172 -29.35 -3.32 -5.82
C GLN A 172 -29.63 -3.14 -7.32
N GLU A 173 -28.74 -2.42 -8.03
CA GLU A 173 -28.92 -2.15 -9.46
C GLU A 173 -28.94 -3.43 -10.30
N PHE A 174 -28.02 -4.35 -10.01
CA PHE A 174 -27.88 -5.61 -10.72
C PHE A 174 -28.63 -6.78 -10.07
N GLN A 175 -29.41 -6.51 -9.01
CA GLN A 175 -30.19 -7.50 -8.26
C GLN A 175 -29.38 -8.72 -7.80
N ILE A 176 -28.14 -8.47 -7.33
CA ILE A 176 -27.24 -9.50 -6.83
C ILE A 176 -27.72 -9.94 -5.44
N SER A 177 -28.13 -11.20 -5.32
CA SER A 177 -28.63 -11.73 -4.06
C SER A 177 -27.52 -11.87 -3.01
N ARG A 178 -27.89 -11.89 -1.73
CA ARG A 178 -26.94 -12.15 -0.63
C ARG A 178 -26.23 -13.49 -0.82
N ALA A 179 -26.94 -14.51 -1.28
CA ALA A 179 -26.37 -15.84 -1.53
C ALA A 179 -25.28 -15.80 -2.63
N ASP A 180 -25.49 -15.02 -3.69
CA ASP A 180 -24.49 -14.85 -4.75
C ASP A 180 -23.25 -14.09 -4.25
N GLN A 181 -23.44 -13.07 -3.41
CA GLN A 181 -22.34 -12.32 -2.80
C GLN A 181 -21.49 -13.23 -1.90
N ASP A 182 -22.13 -14.03 -1.05
CA ASP A 182 -21.43 -14.98 -0.16
C ASP A 182 -20.73 -16.08 -0.95
N HIS A 183 -21.36 -16.59 -2.01
CA HIS A 183 -20.74 -17.57 -2.90
C HIS A 183 -19.50 -17.02 -3.61
N ALA A 184 -19.57 -15.79 -4.13
CA ALA A 184 -18.42 -15.13 -4.77
C ALA A 184 -17.26 -14.89 -3.79
N LEU A 185 -17.57 -14.53 -2.53
CA LEU A 185 -16.58 -14.35 -1.48
C LEU A 185 -15.84 -15.66 -1.18
N VAL A 186 -16.59 -16.75 -0.95
CA VAL A 186 -16.02 -18.08 -0.66
C VAL A 186 -15.16 -18.56 -1.84
N ALA A 187 -15.66 -18.48 -3.06
CA ALA A 187 -14.91 -18.85 -4.26
C ALA A 187 -13.63 -18.00 -4.44
N GLY A 188 -13.66 -16.73 -4.03
CA GLY A 188 -12.48 -15.85 -4.02
C GLY A 188 -11.46 -16.26 -2.97
N LEU A 189 -11.91 -16.61 -1.77
CA LEU A 189 -11.05 -17.10 -0.69
C LEU A 189 -10.40 -18.44 -1.05
N ASP A 190 -11.15 -19.39 -1.61
CA ASP A 190 -10.64 -20.70 -2.05
C ASP A 190 -9.57 -20.55 -3.14
N ARG A 191 -9.76 -19.65 -4.11
CA ARG A 191 -8.75 -19.35 -5.12
C ARG A 191 -7.51 -18.72 -4.51
N ALA A 192 -7.67 -17.78 -3.58
CA ALA A 192 -6.55 -17.18 -2.86
C ALA A 192 -5.79 -18.23 -2.06
N ALA A 193 -6.48 -19.11 -1.31
CA ALA A 193 -5.88 -20.19 -0.57
C ALA A 193 -5.12 -21.17 -1.46
N GLY A 194 -5.68 -21.53 -2.63
CA GLY A 194 -5.02 -22.39 -3.61
C GLY A 194 -3.76 -21.79 -4.22
N LEU A 195 -3.77 -20.47 -4.46
CA LEU A 195 -2.61 -19.74 -4.99
C LEU A 195 -1.54 -19.43 -3.93
N TYR A 196 -1.95 -19.25 -2.66
CA TYR A 196 -1.08 -18.75 -1.59
C TYR A 196 -0.86 -19.73 -0.44
N GLY A 197 -1.49 -20.89 -0.43
CA GLY A 197 -1.44 -21.85 0.67
C GLY A 197 -0.04 -22.29 1.12
N GLY A 198 0.96 -22.18 0.24
CA GLY A 198 2.37 -22.38 0.59
C GLY A 198 3.08 -21.13 1.13
N VAL A 199 2.55 -19.93 0.86
CA VAL A 199 3.17 -18.64 1.24
C VAL A 199 2.58 -18.15 2.57
N GLU A 200 1.29 -18.34 2.80
CA GLU A 200 0.63 -17.92 4.04
C GLU A 200 1.09 -18.70 5.27
N ALA A 201 1.32 -19.98 5.15
CA ALA A 201 1.85 -20.80 6.25
C ALA A 201 3.24 -20.33 6.71
N ARG A 202 4.09 -19.86 5.78
CA ARG A 202 5.42 -19.31 6.10
C ARG A 202 5.35 -17.88 6.62
N ALA A 203 4.41 -17.09 6.11
CA ALA A 203 4.20 -15.70 6.52
C ALA A 203 3.58 -15.60 7.93
N ALA A 204 2.60 -16.45 8.25
CA ALA A 204 2.03 -16.54 9.61
C ALA A 204 3.09 -16.91 10.65
N GLN A 205 3.98 -17.85 10.35
CA GLN A 205 5.10 -18.23 11.23
C GLN A 205 6.13 -17.10 11.40
N ALA A 206 6.28 -16.21 10.42
CA ALA A 206 7.19 -15.05 10.51
C ALA A 206 6.62 -13.92 11.36
N VAL A 207 5.30 -13.73 11.34
CA VAL A 207 4.61 -12.71 12.17
C VAL A 207 4.58 -13.10 13.64
N ASP A 208 4.42 -14.39 13.96
CA ASP A 208 4.50 -14.91 15.33
C ASP A 208 5.94 -14.80 15.92
N ARG A 209 6.95 -14.62 15.08
CA ARG A 209 8.35 -14.42 15.48
C ARG A 209 8.81 -12.96 15.41
N ALA A 210 7.90 -12.00 15.29
CA ALA A 210 8.25 -10.58 15.30
C ALA A 210 8.81 -10.15 16.68
N PRO A 211 9.73 -9.17 16.74
CA PRO A 211 10.55 -8.85 17.91
C PRO A 211 9.83 -8.46 19.19
N GLY A 212 8.50 -8.43 19.20
CA GLY A 212 7.69 -8.20 20.41
C GLY A 212 7.78 -9.33 21.44
N ASP A 213 8.06 -10.55 21.04
CA ASP A 213 8.13 -11.70 21.94
C ASP A 213 9.51 -11.86 22.62
N ALA A 214 10.55 -11.25 22.09
CA ALA A 214 11.87 -11.27 22.71
C ALA A 214 11.93 -10.48 24.04
N ARG A 215 10.97 -9.59 24.29
CA ARG A 215 10.90 -8.82 25.57
C ARG A 215 10.14 -9.53 26.68
N ARG A 216 9.39 -10.59 26.40
CA ARG A 216 8.70 -11.39 27.43
C ARG A 216 9.55 -12.51 28.00
N GLN A 217 10.64 -12.88 27.36
CA GLN A 217 11.54 -13.94 27.85
C GLN A 217 12.76 -13.42 28.61
N ALA A 218 12.96 -12.11 28.70
CA ALA A 218 14.04 -11.49 29.46
C ALA A 218 13.61 -10.90 30.82
N GLY A 219 12.46 -11.30 31.33
CA GLY A 219 11.86 -10.79 32.58
C GLY A 219 11.40 -11.90 33.53
N GLU A 220 12.11 -13.04 33.58
CA GLU A 220 12.06 -14.00 34.70
C GLU A 220 13.46 -14.25 35.24
#